data_24c89e4029ad87d85c9ba84969b76a2b
#
_entry.id   24c89e4029ad87d85c9ba84969b76a2b
#
_cell.length_a   1.000
_cell.length_b   1.000
_cell.length_c   1.000
_cell.angle_alpha   90.00
_cell.angle_beta   90.00
_cell.angle_gamma   90.00
#
_symmetry.space_group_name_H-M   'P 1'
#
loop_
_entity.id
_entity.type
_entity.pdbx_description
1 polymer ?
#
loop_
_entity_poly.entity_id
_entity_poly.type
_entity_poly.pdbx_seq_one_letter_code
_entity_poly.pdbx_strand_id
1 'polypeptide(L)'
;HTSLSTVDILDDKVVDRFIAETHEKYNEYFGGKIGEYIKGFFTDEPQYFGTATPYPHLIEKYFRKNYGVNILDQLGLLYCEKQGYREFRYKYYYVCQQLFLHNYSEKLYNWCSEHGVKLTGHYIEEMGITQQMYYCAGIMPFYEYEHIPGIDWLCRRFLTVIPAKQLVSAGAQLGKDEMLTETFALTGWDVTPTELKAIAEFQFLYGINIMCMHLLPYSELGHRKNDYPVHFSSSNAWADDVLPKFNGYFDRLGALMRGSEEDVKAAVL
;
A
#
# COMPACT_ATOMS: atom_id res chain seq x y z
N HIS A 1 15.71 -20.44 5.08
CA HIS A 1 14.91 -20.91 3.95
C HIS A 1 14.92 -19.83 2.89
N THR A 2 15.50 -20.11 1.73
CA THR A 2 15.33 -19.28 0.53
C THR A 2 14.09 -19.80 -0.19
N SER A 3 13.06 -18.97 -0.33
CA SER A 3 11.95 -19.27 -1.20
C SER A 3 12.35 -18.94 -2.64
N LEU A 4 12.25 -19.88 -3.54
CA LEU A 4 12.53 -19.66 -4.97
C LEU A 4 11.42 -18.84 -5.66
N SER A 5 10.30 -18.61 -4.98
CA SER A 5 9.15 -17.86 -5.50
C SER A 5 9.12 -16.40 -5.07
N THR A 6 10.08 -15.94 -4.26
CA THR A 6 10.10 -14.59 -3.70
C THR A 6 11.31 -13.83 -4.22
N VAL A 7 11.09 -12.61 -4.70
CA VAL A 7 12.15 -11.70 -5.10
C VAL A 7 12.55 -10.81 -3.91
N ASP A 8 13.83 -10.44 -3.82
CA ASP A 8 14.32 -9.51 -2.80
C ASP A 8 14.07 -8.06 -3.25
N ILE A 9 12.93 -7.51 -2.86
CA ILE A 9 12.58 -6.12 -3.18
C ILE A 9 13.43 -5.08 -2.45
N LEU A 10 14.27 -5.51 -1.50
CA LEU A 10 15.24 -4.65 -0.82
C LEU A 10 16.54 -4.50 -1.63
N ASP A 11 16.70 -5.28 -2.70
CA ASP A 11 17.84 -5.18 -3.62
C ASP A 11 17.50 -4.27 -4.81
N ASP A 12 18.25 -3.19 -4.94
CA ASP A 12 18.11 -2.20 -6.00
C ASP A 12 18.20 -2.79 -7.42
N LYS A 13 19.03 -3.82 -7.63
CA LYS A 13 19.18 -4.48 -8.94
C LYS A 13 17.99 -5.36 -9.29
N VAL A 14 17.38 -5.97 -8.28
CA VAL A 14 16.16 -6.77 -8.46
C VAL A 14 15.00 -5.87 -8.90
N VAL A 15 14.88 -4.70 -8.28
CA VAL A 15 13.85 -3.73 -8.63
C VAL A 15 14.11 -3.11 -10.02
N ASP A 16 15.36 -2.79 -10.37
CA ASP A 16 15.69 -2.35 -11.73
C ASP A 16 15.29 -3.39 -12.77
N ARG A 17 15.53 -4.67 -12.50
CA ARG A 17 15.09 -5.76 -13.37
C ARG A 17 13.57 -5.87 -13.45
N PHE A 18 12.87 -5.69 -12.32
CA PHE A 18 11.41 -5.68 -12.30
C PHE A 18 10.83 -4.55 -13.17
N ILE A 19 11.38 -3.34 -13.05
CA ILE A 19 10.97 -2.19 -13.89
C ILE A 19 11.21 -2.51 -15.38
N ALA A 20 12.38 -3.04 -15.72
CA ALA A 20 12.72 -3.37 -17.09
C ALA A 20 11.82 -4.46 -17.71
N GLU A 21 11.41 -5.45 -16.91
CA GLU A 21 10.57 -6.57 -17.41
C GLU A 21 9.05 -6.27 -17.35
N THR A 22 8.65 -5.21 -16.69
CA THR A 22 7.24 -4.83 -16.55
C THR A 22 6.98 -3.42 -17.12
N HIS A 23 7.35 -2.40 -16.42
CA HIS A 23 7.03 -1.01 -16.74
C HIS A 23 7.59 -0.58 -18.10
N GLU A 24 8.86 -0.89 -18.38
CA GLU A 24 9.47 -0.58 -19.68
C GLU A 24 8.81 -1.35 -20.83
N LYS A 25 8.35 -2.58 -20.62
CA LYS A 25 7.61 -3.32 -21.65
C LYS A 25 6.31 -2.64 -22.06
N TYR A 26 5.59 -2.08 -21.08
CA TYR A 26 4.41 -1.27 -21.39
C TYR A 26 4.79 0.02 -22.13
N ASN A 27 5.83 0.71 -21.67
CA ASN A 27 6.31 1.92 -22.34
C ASN A 27 6.73 1.65 -23.79
N GLU A 28 7.50 0.60 -24.04
CA GLU A 28 7.87 0.14 -25.38
C GLU A 28 6.63 -0.17 -26.24
N TYR A 29 5.62 -0.89 -25.68
CA TYR A 29 4.40 -1.21 -26.39
C TYR A 29 3.63 0.04 -26.84
N PHE A 30 3.63 1.10 -26.05
CA PHE A 30 3.05 2.40 -26.38
C PHE A 30 4.02 3.35 -27.10
N GLY A 31 5.12 2.85 -27.64
CA GLY A 31 6.07 3.65 -28.42
C GLY A 31 6.75 4.78 -27.62
N GLY A 32 6.99 4.57 -26.33
CA GLY A 32 7.60 5.57 -25.44
C GLY A 32 6.62 6.64 -24.95
N LYS A 33 5.32 6.44 -25.11
CA LYS A 33 4.27 7.43 -24.78
C LYS A 33 3.23 6.90 -23.80
N ILE A 34 3.66 6.09 -22.85
CA ILE A 34 2.76 5.39 -21.93
C ILE A 34 1.79 6.36 -21.22
N GLY A 35 2.25 7.56 -20.82
CA GLY A 35 1.43 8.56 -20.11
C GLY A 35 0.26 9.11 -20.93
N GLU A 36 0.27 8.96 -22.26
CA GLU A 36 -0.87 9.32 -23.11
C GLU A 36 -2.02 8.29 -22.96
N TYR A 37 -1.70 7.03 -22.63
CA TYR A 37 -2.64 5.89 -22.64
C TYR A 37 -2.96 5.34 -21.26
N ILE A 38 -1.97 5.25 -20.37
CA ILE A 38 -2.08 4.73 -19.00
C ILE A 38 -1.94 5.87 -18.01
N LYS A 39 -2.86 5.94 -17.04
CA LYS A 39 -2.87 7.02 -16.05
C LYS A 39 -2.03 6.73 -14.82
N GLY A 40 -1.81 5.46 -14.51
CA GLY A 40 -1.02 5.07 -13.35
C GLY A 40 -0.80 3.57 -13.24
N PHE A 41 0.08 3.21 -12.32
CA PHE A 41 0.30 1.84 -11.86
C PHE A 41 -0.18 1.71 -10.43
N PHE A 42 -0.77 0.57 -10.12
CA PHE A 42 -1.24 0.20 -8.80
C PHE A 42 -0.34 -0.90 -8.24
N THR A 43 0.22 -0.70 -7.04
CA THR A 43 0.97 -1.72 -6.32
C THR A 43 0.11 -2.32 -5.23
N ASP A 44 0.07 -3.66 -5.20
CA ASP A 44 -0.74 -4.43 -4.28
C ASP A 44 0.18 -5.08 -3.23
N GLU A 45 0.12 -4.57 -2.01
CA GLU A 45 0.79 -5.09 -0.81
C GLU A 45 2.28 -5.42 -0.93
N PRO A 46 3.14 -4.54 -1.48
CA PRO A 46 4.57 -4.81 -1.50
C PRO A 46 5.11 -4.95 -0.07
N GLN A 47 5.93 -5.98 0.15
CA GLN A 47 6.38 -6.35 1.49
C GLN A 47 7.68 -7.16 1.44
N TYR A 48 8.37 -7.23 2.56
CA TYR A 48 9.51 -8.14 2.71
C TYR A 48 9.18 -9.43 3.51
N PHE A 49 7.91 -9.83 3.55
CA PHE A 49 7.37 -11.05 4.16
C PHE A 49 7.63 -11.21 5.66
N GLY A 50 6.71 -10.70 6.47
CA GLY A 50 6.78 -10.67 7.94
C GLY A 50 6.80 -12.01 8.67
N THR A 51 6.60 -13.14 8.00
CA THR A 51 6.74 -14.46 8.60
C THR A 51 8.19 -14.92 8.79
N ALA A 52 9.13 -14.21 8.17
CA ALA A 52 10.56 -14.45 8.30
C ALA A 52 11.29 -13.13 8.54
N THR A 53 12.36 -13.17 9.30
CA THR A 53 13.23 -11.99 9.46
C THR A 53 13.97 -11.74 8.14
N PRO A 54 13.74 -10.62 7.46
CA PRO A 54 14.41 -10.33 6.21
C PRO A 54 15.91 -10.22 6.44
N TYR A 55 16.68 -10.87 5.60
CA TYR A 55 18.14 -10.74 5.61
C TYR A 55 18.63 -10.50 4.19
N PRO A 56 18.40 -9.30 3.62
CA PRO A 56 18.88 -8.96 2.31
C PRO A 56 20.42 -8.91 2.32
N HIS A 57 21.04 -9.30 1.22
CA HIS A 57 22.50 -9.31 1.12
C HIS A 57 23.13 -7.91 1.31
N LEU A 58 22.33 -6.85 1.13
CA LEU A 58 22.78 -5.48 1.35
C LEU A 58 22.78 -5.04 2.80
N ILE A 59 22.08 -5.76 3.72
CA ILE A 59 21.89 -5.28 5.09
C ILE A 59 23.21 -5.16 5.85
N GLU A 60 24.15 -6.09 5.65
CA GLU A 60 25.47 -6.03 6.29
C GLU A 60 26.23 -4.78 5.91
N LYS A 61 26.24 -4.47 4.61
CA LYS A 61 26.90 -3.28 4.06
C LYS A 61 26.29 -2.00 4.64
N TYR A 62 24.97 -1.88 4.62
CA TYR A 62 24.26 -0.69 5.11
C TYR A 62 24.36 -0.55 6.61
N PHE A 63 24.25 -1.66 7.36
CA PHE A 63 24.38 -1.64 8.80
C PHE A 63 25.77 -1.24 9.25
N ARG A 64 26.81 -1.78 8.61
CA ARG A 64 28.19 -1.39 8.85
C ARG A 64 28.47 0.07 8.48
N LYS A 65 27.95 0.53 7.34
CA LYS A 65 28.08 1.92 6.89
C LYS A 65 27.47 2.90 7.89
N ASN A 66 26.28 2.60 8.40
CA ASN A 66 25.50 3.53 9.22
C ASN A 66 25.90 3.49 10.70
N TYR A 67 26.30 2.31 11.21
CA TYR A 67 26.52 2.10 12.64
C TYR A 67 27.90 1.61 13.01
N GLY A 68 28.77 1.30 12.06
CA GLY A 68 30.14 0.86 12.29
C GLY A 68 30.31 -0.54 12.88
N VAL A 69 29.21 -1.32 12.98
CA VAL A 69 29.21 -2.65 13.60
C VAL A 69 28.87 -3.74 12.59
N ASN A 70 29.37 -4.96 12.84
CA ASN A 70 28.93 -6.12 12.08
C ASN A 70 27.60 -6.62 12.62
N ILE A 71 26.59 -6.63 11.79
CA ILE A 71 25.24 -7.07 12.17
C ILE A 71 25.23 -8.53 12.66
N LEU A 72 26.08 -9.40 12.12
CA LEU A 72 26.15 -10.82 12.48
C LEU A 72 26.47 -11.04 13.97
N ASP A 73 27.25 -10.14 14.58
CA ASP A 73 27.63 -10.23 15.98
C ASP A 73 26.45 -9.96 16.93
N GLN A 74 25.38 -9.37 16.42
CA GLN A 74 24.23 -8.93 17.20
C GLN A 74 22.91 -9.55 16.75
N LEU A 75 22.87 -10.38 15.73
CA LEU A 75 21.62 -10.97 15.19
C LEU A 75 20.75 -11.65 16.25
N GLY A 76 21.36 -12.26 17.26
CA GLY A 76 20.63 -12.87 18.36
C GLY A 76 19.71 -11.90 19.12
N LEU A 77 19.99 -10.59 19.08
CA LEU A 77 19.17 -9.56 19.73
C LEU A 77 17.82 -9.32 19.03
N LEU A 78 17.64 -9.83 17.82
CA LEU A 78 16.32 -9.84 17.18
C LEU A 78 15.34 -10.77 17.92
N TYR A 79 15.85 -11.83 18.54
CA TYR A 79 15.06 -12.89 19.15
C TYR A 79 15.16 -12.95 20.67
N CYS A 80 16.23 -12.36 21.25
CA CYS A 80 16.51 -12.41 22.67
C CYS A 80 16.50 -11.00 23.28
N GLU A 81 15.87 -10.83 24.44
CA GLU A 81 15.82 -9.57 25.18
C GLU A 81 17.02 -9.40 26.11
N LYS A 82 18.22 -9.42 25.54
CA LYS A 82 19.47 -9.09 26.23
C LYS A 82 19.75 -7.59 26.18
N GLN A 83 20.71 -7.12 26.95
CA GLN A 83 21.13 -5.72 26.95
C GLN A 83 21.34 -5.19 25.51
N GLY A 84 20.77 -4.03 25.21
CA GLY A 84 20.87 -3.37 23.91
C GLY A 84 19.90 -3.86 22.83
N TYR A 85 19.01 -4.84 23.10
CA TYR A 85 18.12 -5.41 22.09
C TYR A 85 17.17 -4.39 21.44
N ARG A 86 16.66 -3.42 22.22
CA ARG A 86 15.72 -2.41 21.70
C ARG A 86 16.39 -1.52 20.67
N GLU A 87 17.59 -1.02 21.00
CA GLU A 87 18.36 -0.18 20.09
C GLU A 87 18.76 -0.96 18.82
N PHE A 88 19.17 -2.22 18.98
CA PHE A 88 19.53 -3.05 17.84
C PHE A 88 18.33 -3.32 16.93
N ARG A 89 17.17 -3.70 17.49
CA ARG A 89 15.92 -3.92 16.73
C ARG A 89 15.51 -2.65 15.98
N TYR A 90 15.56 -1.49 16.63
CA TYR A 90 15.29 -0.21 15.98
C TYR A 90 16.22 0.01 14.77
N LYS A 91 17.52 -0.12 14.96
CA LYS A 91 18.52 0.03 13.87
C LYS A 91 18.29 -0.96 12.74
N TYR A 92 17.96 -2.20 13.07
CA TYR A 92 17.70 -3.25 12.11
C TYR A 92 16.49 -2.92 11.23
N TYR A 93 15.34 -2.64 11.85
CA TYR A 93 14.12 -2.30 11.10
C TYR A 93 14.25 -0.98 10.34
N TYR A 94 14.97 -0.01 10.91
CA TYR A 94 15.26 1.23 10.20
C TYR A 94 16.05 0.99 8.91
N VAL A 95 17.07 0.14 8.94
CA VAL A 95 17.83 -0.21 7.71
C VAL A 95 16.94 -0.95 6.71
N CYS A 96 16.12 -1.89 7.16
CA CYS A 96 15.15 -2.56 6.28
C CYS A 96 14.19 -1.57 5.62
N GLN A 97 13.65 -0.63 6.39
CA GLN A 97 12.76 0.41 5.89
C GLN A 97 13.46 1.29 4.84
N GLN A 98 14.68 1.75 5.13
CA GLN A 98 15.43 2.59 4.20
C GLN A 98 15.76 1.86 2.89
N LEU A 99 16.13 0.58 2.96
CA LEU A 99 16.33 -0.24 1.77
C LEU A 99 15.05 -0.39 0.95
N PHE A 100 13.94 -0.67 1.60
CA PHE A 100 12.65 -0.79 0.93
C PHE A 100 12.22 0.54 0.29
N LEU A 101 12.29 1.61 1.07
CA LEU A 101 11.90 2.95 0.65
C LEU A 101 12.66 3.39 -0.61
N HIS A 102 14.00 3.34 -0.55
CA HIS A 102 14.84 3.87 -1.63
C HIS A 102 15.03 2.90 -2.80
N ASN A 103 15.10 1.60 -2.53
CA ASN A 103 15.34 0.63 -3.59
C ASN A 103 14.08 0.19 -4.33
N TYR A 104 12.91 0.30 -3.72
CA TYR A 104 11.63 -0.06 -4.33
C TYR A 104 10.75 1.16 -4.58
N SER A 105 10.23 1.80 -3.53
CA SER A 105 9.18 2.80 -3.66
C SER A 105 9.65 4.05 -4.40
N GLU A 106 10.79 4.60 -4.04
CA GLU A 106 11.38 5.77 -4.71
C GLU A 106 11.71 5.49 -6.18
N LYS A 107 12.22 4.31 -6.51
CA LYS A 107 12.51 3.93 -7.90
C LYS A 107 11.27 3.85 -8.76
N LEU A 108 10.21 3.20 -8.26
CA LEU A 108 8.93 3.13 -8.98
C LEU A 108 8.30 4.52 -9.13
N TYR A 109 8.33 5.32 -8.07
CA TYR A 109 7.82 6.69 -8.09
C TYR A 109 8.55 7.55 -9.14
N ASN A 110 9.87 7.48 -9.16
CA ASN A 110 10.68 8.24 -10.10
C ASN A 110 10.41 7.80 -11.54
N TRP A 111 10.39 6.48 -11.79
CA TRP A 111 10.06 5.97 -13.11
C TRP A 111 8.66 6.43 -13.57
N CYS A 112 7.66 6.35 -12.72
CA CYS A 112 6.31 6.80 -13.01
C CYS A 112 6.28 8.32 -13.33
N SER A 113 6.98 9.12 -12.52
CA SER A 113 7.09 10.57 -12.71
C SER A 113 7.73 10.93 -14.04
N GLU A 114 8.83 10.27 -14.40
CA GLU A 114 9.56 10.49 -15.65
C GLU A 114 8.72 10.15 -16.89
N HIS A 115 7.79 9.21 -16.76
CA HIS A 115 6.94 8.74 -17.87
C HIS A 115 5.53 9.35 -17.85
N GLY A 116 5.25 10.31 -16.97
CA GLY A 116 3.98 11.03 -16.91
C GLY A 116 2.80 10.16 -16.46
N VAL A 117 3.07 9.10 -15.68
CA VAL A 117 2.07 8.23 -15.06
C VAL A 117 2.11 8.35 -13.54
N LYS A 118 1.00 8.06 -12.86
CA LYS A 118 0.93 8.10 -11.39
C LYS A 118 1.26 6.74 -10.80
N LEU A 119 1.89 6.71 -9.64
CA LEU A 119 2.01 5.53 -8.78
C LEU A 119 0.97 5.63 -7.66
N THR A 120 0.25 4.56 -7.43
CA THR A 120 -0.71 4.38 -6.34
C THR A 120 -0.68 2.94 -5.83
N GLY A 121 -1.37 2.65 -4.77
CA GLY A 121 -1.49 1.32 -4.19
C GLY A 121 -1.67 1.38 -2.68
N HIS A 122 -1.29 0.33 -2.02
CA HIS A 122 -1.34 0.21 -0.57
C HIS A 122 -0.29 -0.81 -0.09
N TYR A 123 -0.05 -0.82 1.24
CA TYR A 123 0.90 -1.72 1.88
C TYR A 123 0.14 -2.76 2.73
N ILE A 124 0.81 -3.88 3.03
CA ILE A 124 0.19 -4.95 3.80
C ILE A 124 0.11 -4.61 5.30
N GLU A 125 -0.92 -5.16 5.97
CA GLU A 125 -1.08 -5.14 7.43
C GLU A 125 -1.15 -3.73 8.04
N GLU A 126 -1.86 -2.85 7.38
CA GLU A 126 -1.98 -1.44 7.77
C GLU A 126 -2.75 -1.23 9.07
N MET A 127 -3.56 -2.21 9.49
CA MET A 127 -4.47 -2.10 10.64
C MET A 127 -3.76 -1.97 11.99
N GLY A 128 -2.48 -2.31 12.07
CA GLY A 128 -1.74 -2.28 13.34
C GLY A 128 -0.26 -1.93 13.19
N ILE A 129 0.24 -1.06 14.07
CA ILE A 129 1.64 -0.60 14.04
C ILE A 129 2.63 -1.77 14.17
N THR A 130 2.32 -2.77 15.00
CA THR A 130 3.19 -3.94 15.19
C THR A 130 3.29 -4.77 13.91
N GLN A 131 2.18 -4.97 13.23
CA GLN A 131 2.12 -5.69 11.96
C GLN A 131 2.91 -4.92 10.88
N GLN A 132 2.69 -3.62 10.76
CA GLN A 132 3.48 -2.76 9.85
C GLN A 132 4.99 -2.93 10.05
N MET A 133 5.45 -3.04 11.31
CA MET A 133 6.88 -3.24 11.60
C MET A 133 7.43 -4.54 11.02
N TYR A 134 6.64 -5.62 11.06
CA TYR A 134 7.09 -6.92 10.57
C TYR A 134 7.09 -7.03 9.03
N TYR A 135 6.24 -6.28 8.34
CA TYR A 135 6.07 -6.41 6.90
C TYR A 135 6.75 -5.28 6.10
N CYS A 136 6.81 -4.07 6.66
CA CYS A 136 7.31 -2.87 5.96
C CYS A 136 8.22 -1.99 6.83
N ALA A 137 8.40 -2.31 8.11
CA ALA A 137 9.06 -1.46 9.12
C ALA A 137 8.38 -0.08 9.31
N GLY A 138 7.05 -0.06 9.16
CA GLY A 138 6.22 1.16 9.25
C GLY A 138 5.88 1.76 7.88
N ILE A 139 4.65 2.20 7.71
CA ILE A 139 4.08 2.53 6.40
C ILE A 139 4.18 4.02 6.06
N MET A 140 4.00 4.93 7.01
CA MET A 140 3.85 6.37 6.73
C MET A 140 4.94 6.97 5.83
N PRO A 141 6.24 6.62 5.94
CA PRO A 141 7.27 7.17 5.05
C PRO A 141 7.09 6.82 3.58
N PHE A 142 6.41 5.71 3.27
CA PHE A 142 6.21 5.27 1.90
C PHE A 142 5.21 6.12 1.13
N TYR A 143 4.27 6.77 1.80
CA TYR A 143 3.30 7.69 1.18
C TYR A 143 3.96 8.89 0.49
N GLU A 144 5.20 9.23 0.83
CA GLU A 144 6.01 10.22 0.09
C GLU A 144 6.21 9.79 -1.36
N TYR A 145 6.45 8.50 -1.58
CA TYR A 145 6.74 7.92 -2.89
C TYR A 145 5.50 7.30 -3.56
N GLU A 146 4.35 7.85 -3.30
CA GLU A 146 3.11 7.58 -4.02
C GLU A 146 2.50 8.89 -4.51
N HIS A 147 2.10 8.96 -5.79
CA HIS A 147 1.41 10.14 -6.32
C HIS A 147 0.00 10.24 -5.73
N ILE A 148 -0.64 9.09 -5.55
CA ILE A 148 -1.91 8.92 -4.89
C ILE A 148 -1.70 7.87 -3.81
N PRO A 149 -1.38 8.26 -2.57
CA PRO A 149 -1.20 7.30 -1.50
C PRO A 149 -2.51 6.60 -1.15
N GLY A 150 -2.43 5.32 -0.79
CA GLY A 150 -3.61 4.52 -0.53
C GLY A 150 -3.49 3.57 0.64
N ILE A 151 -4.63 3.01 1.01
CA ILE A 151 -4.79 1.95 2.00
C ILE A 151 -5.69 0.84 1.46
N ASP A 152 -5.63 -0.34 2.09
CA ASP A 152 -6.61 -1.40 1.92
C ASP A 152 -7.55 -1.49 3.14
N TRP A 153 -8.86 -1.62 2.89
CA TRP A 153 -9.86 -1.75 3.92
C TRP A 153 -10.71 -3.00 3.71
N LEU A 154 -10.28 -4.08 4.34
CA LEU A 154 -10.91 -5.40 4.23
C LEU A 154 -12.06 -5.60 5.22
N CYS A 155 -13.01 -6.45 4.85
CA CYS A 155 -14.10 -6.88 5.69
C CYS A 155 -15.12 -5.78 6.07
N ARG A 156 -16.09 -6.16 6.90
CA ARG A 156 -17.13 -5.28 7.46
C ARG A 156 -16.71 -4.71 8.82
N ARG A 157 -15.46 -4.27 8.98
CA ARG A 157 -14.90 -3.93 10.29
C ARG A 157 -14.64 -2.44 10.43
N PHE A 158 -14.96 -1.90 11.61
CA PHE A 158 -14.64 -0.54 12.06
C PHE A 158 -13.77 -0.60 13.32
N LEU A 159 -12.72 -1.44 13.30
CA LEU A 159 -11.94 -1.77 14.48
C LEU A 159 -10.87 -0.74 14.85
N THR A 160 -10.42 0.03 13.87
CA THR A 160 -9.32 0.98 14.05
C THR A 160 -9.46 2.13 13.06
N VAL A 161 -8.90 3.28 13.42
CA VAL A 161 -8.80 4.43 12.54
C VAL A 161 -7.38 4.61 12.01
N ILE A 162 -6.45 3.74 12.44
CA ILE A 162 -5.02 3.88 12.16
C ILE A 162 -4.72 4.02 10.67
N PRO A 163 -5.18 3.12 9.76
CA PRO A 163 -4.82 3.25 8.36
C PRO A 163 -5.27 4.58 7.75
N ALA A 164 -6.53 4.93 7.94
CA ALA A 164 -7.08 6.18 7.40
C ALA A 164 -6.39 7.41 7.97
N LYS A 165 -6.13 7.44 9.29
CA LYS A 165 -5.44 8.57 9.92
C LYS A 165 -3.96 8.67 9.55
N GLN A 166 -3.25 7.56 9.40
CA GLN A 166 -1.87 7.57 8.92
C GLN A 166 -1.80 8.11 7.50
N LEU A 167 -2.66 7.60 6.60
CA LEU A 167 -2.74 8.04 5.21
C LEU A 167 -3.03 9.55 5.12
N VAL A 168 -4.11 9.99 5.73
CA VAL A 168 -4.56 11.40 5.62
C VAL A 168 -3.57 12.35 6.30
N SER A 169 -3.01 11.97 7.44
CA SER A 169 -1.98 12.76 8.12
C SER A 169 -0.71 12.92 7.28
N ALA A 170 -0.23 11.83 6.68
CA ALA A 170 0.93 11.89 5.80
C ALA A 170 0.60 12.67 4.53
N GLY A 171 -0.55 12.39 3.90
CA GLY A 171 -1.00 13.08 2.70
C GLY A 171 -1.09 14.59 2.88
N ALA A 172 -1.70 15.06 3.96
CA ALA A 172 -1.80 16.49 4.26
C ALA A 172 -0.42 17.14 4.44
N GLN A 173 0.51 16.50 5.14
CA GLN A 173 1.87 17.01 5.34
C GLN A 173 2.70 17.03 4.04
N LEU A 174 2.42 16.12 3.12
CA LEU A 174 3.11 15.98 1.83
C LEU A 174 2.42 16.74 0.69
N GLY A 175 1.30 17.43 0.96
CA GLY A 175 0.53 18.16 -0.05
C GLY A 175 -0.14 17.25 -1.08
N LYS A 176 -0.58 16.07 -0.67
CA LYS A 176 -1.34 15.14 -1.54
C LYS A 176 -2.83 15.47 -1.45
N ASP A 177 -3.45 15.73 -2.58
CA ASP A 177 -4.89 16.04 -2.67
C ASP A 177 -5.76 14.80 -2.87
N GLU A 178 -5.17 13.71 -3.35
CA GLU A 178 -5.84 12.46 -3.68
C GLU A 178 -5.35 11.35 -2.74
N MET A 179 -6.30 10.71 -2.05
CA MET A 179 -6.05 9.63 -1.09
C MET A 179 -7.00 8.49 -1.39
N LEU A 180 -6.44 7.32 -1.69
CA LEU A 180 -7.16 6.16 -2.19
C LEU A 180 -7.43 5.14 -1.10
N THR A 181 -8.54 4.44 -1.20
CA THR A 181 -8.76 3.17 -0.52
C THR A 181 -9.10 2.08 -1.51
N GLU A 182 -8.40 0.93 -1.45
CA GLU A 182 -8.96 -0.32 -1.93
C GLU A 182 -9.93 -0.82 -0.87
N THR A 183 -11.15 -1.19 -1.25
CA THR A 183 -12.16 -1.47 -0.22
C THR A 183 -13.18 -2.50 -0.68
N PHE A 184 -13.86 -3.10 0.30
CA PHE A 184 -14.96 -4.05 0.19
C PHE A 184 -14.57 -5.52 0.03
N ALA A 185 -13.30 -5.85 -0.21
CA ALA A 185 -12.88 -7.24 -0.18
C ALA A 185 -13.27 -7.93 1.15
N LEU A 186 -13.55 -9.21 1.11
CA LEU A 186 -13.93 -10.01 2.28
C LEU A 186 -15.20 -9.55 3.01
N THR A 187 -16.04 -8.72 2.38
CA THR A 187 -17.35 -8.36 2.96
C THR A 187 -18.42 -9.45 2.81
N GLY A 188 -18.19 -10.41 1.91
CA GLY A 188 -19.09 -11.55 1.70
C GLY A 188 -20.18 -11.29 0.65
N TRP A 189 -20.82 -12.38 0.21
CA TRP A 189 -21.84 -12.33 -0.83
C TRP A 189 -23.18 -11.73 -0.38
N ASP A 190 -23.42 -11.70 0.92
CA ASP A 190 -24.63 -11.20 1.56
C ASP A 190 -24.55 -9.73 1.97
N VAL A 191 -23.45 -9.05 1.65
CA VAL A 191 -23.29 -7.62 1.97
C VAL A 191 -24.33 -6.78 1.22
N THR A 192 -24.91 -5.84 1.94
CA THR A 192 -25.91 -4.92 1.38
C THR A 192 -25.25 -3.61 0.92
N PRO A 193 -25.87 -2.90 -0.06
CA PRO A 193 -25.41 -1.57 -0.45
C PRO A 193 -25.35 -0.56 0.70
N THR A 194 -26.22 -0.71 1.70
CA THR A 194 -26.22 0.14 2.89
C THR A 194 -24.97 -0.10 3.75
N GLU A 195 -24.57 -1.36 3.90
CA GLU A 195 -23.32 -1.69 4.61
C GLU A 195 -22.08 -1.18 3.86
N LEU A 196 -22.04 -1.39 2.53
CA LEU A 196 -20.95 -0.86 1.70
C LEU A 196 -20.87 0.67 1.82
N LYS A 197 -22.02 1.35 1.81
CA LYS A 197 -22.08 2.80 2.00
C LYS A 197 -21.50 3.21 3.36
N ALA A 198 -21.86 2.53 4.43
CA ALA A 198 -21.35 2.82 5.77
C ALA A 198 -19.83 2.61 5.86
N ILE A 199 -19.30 1.53 5.24
CA ILE A 199 -17.85 1.25 5.17
C ILE A 199 -17.12 2.37 4.45
N ALA A 200 -17.61 2.81 3.30
CA ALA A 200 -16.97 3.88 2.52
C ALA A 200 -17.12 5.24 3.22
N GLU A 201 -18.30 5.60 3.73
CA GLU A 201 -18.51 6.87 4.45
C GLU A 201 -17.61 6.99 5.68
N PHE A 202 -17.37 5.88 6.39
CA PHE A 202 -16.44 5.86 7.51
C PHE A 202 -15.03 6.28 7.08
N GLN A 203 -14.54 5.77 5.95
CA GLN A 203 -13.22 6.10 5.43
C GLN A 203 -13.18 7.54 4.89
N PHE A 204 -14.20 7.96 4.16
CA PHE A 204 -14.31 9.33 3.66
C PHE A 204 -14.42 10.36 4.78
N LEU A 205 -15.04 10.02 5.91
CA LEU A 205 -15.06 10.88 7.11
C LEU A 205 -13.66 11.25 7.60
N TYR A 206 -12.68 10.38 7.40
CA TYR A 206 -11.28 10.63 7.76
C TYR A 206 -10.46 11.31 6.66
N GLY A 207 -11.05 11.64 5.51
CA GLY A 207 -10.40 12.41 4.46
C GLY A 207 -10.01 11.62 3.21
N ILE A 208 -10.30 10.31 3.15
CA ILE A 208 -10.14 9.53 1.91
C ILE A 208 -11.13 10.07 0.88
N ASN A 209 -10.73 10.15 -0.39
CA ASN A 209 -11.53 10.79 -1.44
C ASN A 209 -11.53 10.06 -2.78
N ILE A 210 -10.81 8.93 -2.88
CA ILE A 210 -10.83 8.04 -4.04
C ILE A 210 -11.09 6.61 -3.55
N MET A 211 -12.00 5.91 -4.23
CA MET A 211 -12.37 4.54 -3.90
C MET A 211 -12.06 3.61 -5.06
N CYS A 212 -11.25 2.58 -4.80
CA CYS A 212 -11.01 1.44 -5.67
C CYS A 212 -11.76 0.25 -5.10
N MET A 213 -12.88 -0.11 -5.73
CA MET A 213 -13.71 -1.20 -5.23
C MET A 213 -13.12 -2.56 -5.62
N HIS A 214 -12.82 -3.38 -4.68
CA HIS A 214 -12.45 -4.78 -4.88
C HIS A 214 -13.70 -5.64 -4.99
N LEU A 215 -13.95 -6.31 -6.13
CA LEU A 215 -13.42 -6.10 -7.46
C LEU A 215 -14.51 -6.41 -8.52
N LEU A 216 -14.18 -6.14 -9.78
CA LEU A 216 -14.89 -6.72 -10.92
C LEU A 216 -14.03 -7.85 -11.48
N PRO A 217 -14.44 -9.13 -11.34
CA PRO A 217 -13.61 -10.27 -11.76
C PRO A 217 -13.47 -10.32 -13.26
N TYR A 218 -12.28 -10.70 -13.74
CA TYR A 218 -12.05 -10.97 -15.17
C TYR A 218 -12.97 -12.07 -15.71
N SER A 219 -13.29 -13.05 -14.88
CA SER A 219 -14.18 -14.16 -15.23
C SER A 219 -14.94 -14.64 -13.99
N GLU A 220 -16.21 -14.92 -14.15
CA GLU A 220 -17.05 -15.54 -13.10
C GLU A 220 -17.00 -17.07 -13.11
N LEU A 221 -16.15 -17.67 -13.93
CA LEU A 221 -15.98 -19.12 -14.03
C LEU A 221 -15.01 -19.64 -12.97
N GLY A 222 -15.37 -20.79 -12.37
CA GLY A 222 -14.51 -21.50 -11.42
C GLY A 222 -14.27 -20.73 -10.13
N HIS A 223 -13.03 -20.79 -9.63
CA HIS A 223 -12.65 -20.19 -8.36
C HIS A 223 -12.55 -18.66 -8.39
N ARG A 224 -12.47 -18.04 -9.55
CA ARG A 224 -12.31 -16.59 -9.68
C ARG A 224 -13.45 -15.79 -9.08
N LYS A 225 -14.67 -16.28 -9.18
CA LYS A 225 -15.85 -15.66 -8.55
C LYS A 225 -15.82 -15.68 -7.01
N ASN A 226 -14.95 -16.49 -6.41
CA ASN A 226 -14.85 -16.63 -4.96
C ASN A 226 -13.67 -15.82 -4.38
N ASP A 227 -12.96 -15.09 -5.24
CA ASP A 227 -11.82 -14.27 -4.81
C ASP A 227 -12.32 -13.08 -4.01
N TYR A 228 -12.16 -13.17 -2.69
CA TYR A 228 -12.48 -12.11 -1.71
C TYR A 228 -13.81 -11.37 -1.97
N PRO A 229 -14.98 -12.07 -1.95
CA PRO A 229 -16.26 -11.43 -2.25
C PRO A 229 -16.54 -10.24 -1.31
N VAL A 230 -17.29 -9.26 -1.73
CA VAL A 230 -18.23 -9.19 -2.85
C VAL A 230 -17.56 -8.84 -4.18
N HIS A 231 -18.17 -9.14 -5.31
CA HIS A 231 -17.80 -8.54 -6.59
C HIS A 231 -18.95 -7.70 -7.20
N PHE A 232 -18.61 -6.82 -8.13
CA PHE A 232 -19.49 -5.79 -8.66
C PHE A 232 -19.89 -6.02 -10.13
N SER A 233 -19.95 -7.27 -10.55
CA SER A 233 -20.45 -7.64 -11.87
C SER A 233 -21.99 -7.64 -11.90
N SER A 234 -22.56 -7.65 -13.11
CA SER A 234 -24.00 -7.73 -13.33
C SER A 234 -24.66 -9.03 -12.85
N SER A 235 -23.87 -10.05 -12.52
CA SER A 235 -24.38 -11.25 -11.83
C SER A 235 -24.76 -11.01 -10.37
N ASN A 236 -24.32 -9.91 -9.77
CA ASN A 236 -24.78 -9.46 -8.48
C ASN A 236 -26.12 -8.72 -8.64
N ALA A 237 -27.18 -9.27 -8.06
CA ALA A 237 -28.57 -8.87 -8.31
C ALA A 237 -28.87 -7.37 -8.12
N TRP A 238 -28.10 -6.65 -7.31
CA TRP A 238 -28.30 -5.21 -7.07
C TRP A 238 -27.30 -4.31 -7.83
N ALA A 239 -26.29 -4.88 -8.50
CA ALA A 239 -25.20 -4.08 -9.08
C ALA A 239 -25.71 -3.10 -10.15
N ASP A 240 -26.48 -3.56 -11.12
CA ASP A 240 -26.91 -2.74 -12.25
C ASP A 240 -27.78 -1.54 -11.82
N ASP A 241 -28.63 -1.71 -10.80
CA ASP A 241 -29.54 -0.67 -10.34
C ASP A 241 -28.93 0.27 -9.31
N VAL A 242 -28.02 -0.22 -8.47
CA VAL A 242 -27.52 0.49 -7.30
C VAL A 242 -26.17 1.13 -7.54
N LEU A 243 -25.24 0.44 -8.20
CA LEU A 243 -23.87 0.96 -8.40
C LEU A 243 -23.81 2.34 -9.06
N PRO A 244 -24.59 2.65 -10.11
CA PRO A 244 -24.55 3.99 -10.69
C PRO A 244 -24.92 5.10 -9.70
N LYS A 245 -25.89 4.85 -8.82
CA LYS A 245 -26.32 5.80 -7.78
C LYS A 245 -25.28 5.89 -6.66
N PHE A 246 -24.72 4.74 -6.26
CA PHE A 246 -23.69 4.61 -5.26
C PHE A 246 -22.42 5.36 -5.69
N ASN A 247 -21.94 5.08 -6.90
CA ASN A 247 -20.76 5.75 -7.45
C ASN A 247 -20.99 7.26 -7.60
N GLY A 248 -22.13 7.68 -8.15
CA GLY A 248 -22.46 9.10 -8.26
C GLY A 248 -22.58 9.82 -6.91
N TYR A 249 -22.93 9.12 -5.83
CA TYR A 249 -22.87 9.69 -4.47
C TYR A 249 -21.42 9.91 -4.04
N PHE A 250 -20.55 8.89 -4.16
CA PHE A 250 -19.15 8.96 -3.74
C PHE A 250 -18.30 9.85 -4.65
N ASP A 251 -18.62 9.97 -5.93
CA ASP A 251 -17.99 10.94 -6.83
C ASP A 251 -18.19 12.39 -6.34
N ARG A 252 -19.41 12.72 -5.92
CA ARG A 252 -19.69 14.05 -5.35
C ARG A 252 -19.05 14.25 -4.00
N LEU A 253 -19.06 13.21 -3.14
CA LEU A 253 -18.44 13.28 -1.83
C LEU A 253 -16.92 13.39 -1.96
N GLY A 254 -16.29 12.62 -2.84
CA GLY A 254 -14.86 12.70 -3.12
C GLY A 254 -14.45 14.06 -3.67
N ALA A 255 -15.24 14.61 -4.60
CA ALA A 255 -15.01 15.96 -5.12
C ALA A 255 -15.10 17.03 -4.02
N LEU A 256 -16.04 16.88 -3.07
CA LEU A 256 -16.16 17.77 -1.91
C LEU A 256 -14.98 17.66 -0.96
N MET A 257 -14.51 16.43 -0.72
CA MET A 257 -13.40 16.16 0.20
C MET A 257 -12.04 16.55 -0.37
N ARG A 258 -11.90 16.50 -1.70
CA ARG A 258 -10.65 16.90 -2.37
C ARG A 258 -10.36 18.37 -2.13
N GLY A 259 -9.17 18.69 -1.62
CA GLY A 259 -8.76 20.04 -1.28
C GLY A 259 -9.39 20.57 0.02
N SER A 260 -10.12 19.73 0.78
CA SER A 260 -10.52 20.09 2.14
C SER A 260 -9.35 19.86 3.10
N GLU A 261 -9.26 20.71 4.13
CA GLU A 261 -8.25 20.60 5.17
C GLU A 261 -8.91 20.20 6.50
N GLU A 262 -8.29 19.27 7.22
CA GLU A 262 -8.70 18.93 8.58
C GLU A 262 -8.16 19.99 9.54
N ASP A 263 -9.02 20.61 10.34
CA ASP A 263 -8.60 21.57 11.40
C ASP A 263 -8.06 20.82 12.62
N VAL A 264 -6.79 20.40 12.55
CA VAL A 264 -6.12 19.61 13.57
C VAL A 264 -5.58 20.53 14.68
N LYS A 265 -5.96 20.27 15.92
CA LYS A 265 -5.53 21.04 17.12
C LYS A 265 -4.38 20.38 17.88
N ALA A 266 -4.08 19.12 17.62
CA ALA A 266 -3.04 18.36 18.31
C ALA A 266 -2.33 17.39 17.39
N ALA A 267 -1.03 17.20 17.58
CA ALA A 267 -0.24 16.14 16.97
C ALA A 267 0.07 15.06 18.00
N VAL A 268 0.02 13.81 17.58
CA VAL A 268 0.44 12.65 18.39
C VAL A 268 1.71 12.10 17.75
N LEU A 269 2.78 12.02 18.55
CA LEU A 269 4.09 11.52 18.15
C LEU A 269 4.26 10.05 18.55
#